data_c282418d5847b3ef55c0130c60716cbc
#
_entry.id   c282418d5847b3ef55c0130c60716cbc
#
_cell.length_a   1.000
_cell.length_b   1.000
_cell.length_c   1.000
_cell.angle_alpha   90.00
_cell.angle_beta   90.00
_cell.angle_gamma   90.00
#
_symmetry.space_group_name_H-M   'P 1'
#
loop_
_entity.id
_entity.type
_entity.pdbx_description
1 polymer ?
#
loop_
_entity_poly.entity_id
_entity_poly.type
_entity_poly.pdbx_seq_one_letter_code
_entity_poly.pdbx_strand_id
1 'polypeptide(L)'
;NLVEPNPSKWLLNVPEISLNKNLPDKAAVVVLAVKPQMMKVALKKILKFANTETIFLSIAAGSTIKMFEKELGQSSIIIRAMPNTPASVNKGITAIIGNKLTTEDNLVLSENLLNAVGKTLRLNNEEQMDAVTAISGSGPAYVFYLIESLAKAGEAQGLSPELSMELSRATIVGAGALTELTLELPSQLRVNVTSPGGTTQAALEILMDDKIGLAPLINQVVNAATLRSKHLGKQ
;
A
#
# COMPACT_ATOMS: atom_id res chain seq x y z
N ASN A 1 21.81 -7.81 -4.38
CA ASN A 1 22.31 -7.81 -3.01
C ASN A 1 21.19 -7.41 -2.06
N LEU A 2 21.03 -8.11 -0.94
CA LEU A 2 20.07 -7.83 0.12
C LEU A 2 20.80 -7.70 1.46
N VAL A 3 20.46 -6.66 2.21
CA VAL A 3 20.94 -6.49 3.60
C VAL A 3 19.76 -6.65 4.52
N GLU A 4 19.70 -7.78 5.22
CA GLU A 4 18.65 -8.12 6.19
C GLU A 4 19.30 -8.68 7.45
N PRO A 5 19.30 -7.92 8.59
CA PRO A 5 19.94 -8.36 9.82
C PRO A 5 19.33 -9.62 10.43
N ASN A 6 18.03 -9.84 10.21
CA ASN A 6 17.28 -10.95 10.78
C ASN A 6 16.57 -11.76 9.66
N PRO A 7 17.33 -12.45 8.79
CA PRO A 7 16.74 -13.13 7.64
C PRO A 7 15.86 -14.29 8.06
N SER A 8 14.72 -14.44 7.37
CA SER A 8 13.83 -15.59 7.55
C SER A 8 14.51 -16.87 7.05
N LYS A 9 14.04 -18.03 7.54
CA LYS A 9 14.55 -19.34 7.06
C LYS A 9 14.39 -19.51 5.55
N TRP A 10 13.30 -18.99 4.99
CA TRP A 10 13.08 -19.00 3.54
C TRP A 10 14.18 -18.21 2.82
N LEU A 11 14.46 -16.99 3.27
CA LEU A 11 15.42 -16.09 2.63
C LEU A 11 16.86 -16.66 2.63
N LEU A 12 17.22 -17.43 3.67
CA LEU A 12 18.52 -18.10 3.75
C LEU A 12 18.72 -19.17 2.67
N ASN A 13 17.64 -19.66 2.07
CA ASN A 13 17.64 -20.76 1.09
C ASN A 13 17.40 -20.27 -0.35
N VAL A 14 17.45 -18.96 -0.63
CA VAL A 14 17.30 -18.40 -1.98
C VAL A 14 18.70 -18.16 -2.59
N PRO A 15 19.18 -19.02 -3.49
CA PRO A 15 20.56 -18.98 -3.97
C PRO A 15 20.88 -17.75 -4.84
N GLU A 16 19.86 -17.17 -5.49
CA GLU A 16 19.99 -15.99 -6.34
C GLU A 16 20.21 -14.70 -5.56
N ILE A 17 19.98 -14.70 -4.23
CA ILE A 17 20.11 -13.54 -3.39
C ILE A 17 21.49 -13.50 -2.71
N SER A 18 22.27 -12.48 -2.99
CA SER A 18 23.49 -12.17 -2.25
C SER A 18 23.12 -11.50 -0.92
N LEU A 19 22.95 -12.33 0.13
CA LEU A 19 22.47 -11.90 1.44
C LEU A 19 23.62 -11.46 2.34
N ASN A 20 23.51 -10.26 2.94
CA ASN A 20 24.44 -9.70 3.95
C ASN A 20 25.95 -9.73 3.57
N LYS A 21 26.24 -9.83 2.28
CA LYS A 21 27.60 -9.73 1.74
C LYS A 21 27.99 -8.26 1.59
N ASN A 22 29.26 -8.03 1.26
CA ASN A 22 29.74 -6.70 0.94
C ASN A 22 28.88 -6.06 -0.16
N LEU A 23 28.47 -4.82 0.07
CA LEU A 23 27.72 -4.07 -0.92
C LEU A 23 28.58 -3.86 -2.18
N PRO A 24 28.00 -3.92 -3.39
CA PRO A 24 28.71 -3.67 -4.64
C PRO A 24 29.27 -2.24 -4.65
N ASP A 25 30.18 -1.97 -5.59
CA ASP A 25 30.72 -0.62 -5.74
C ASP A 25 29.73 0.33 -6.41
N LYS A 26 28.85 -0.19 -7.26
CA LYS A 26 27.80 0.57 -7.94
C LYS A 26 26.44 -0.14 -7.79
N ALA A 27 25.38 0.64 -7.79
CA ALA A 27 24.01 0.16 -7.81
C ALA A 27 23.17 1.06 -8.72
N ALA A 28 22.37 0.46 -9.61
CA ALA A 28 21.39 1.21 -10.40
C ALA A 28 20.21 1.65 -9.52
N VAL A 29 19.74 0.76 -8.63
CA VAL A 29 18.64 1.05 -7.71
C VAL A 29 19.01 0.55 -6.31
N VAL A 30 18.75 1.39 -5.31
CA VAL A 30 18.83 1.05 -3.89
C VAL A 30 17.42 1.10 -3.30
N VAL A 31 16.86 -0.06 -3.00
CA VAL A 31 15.53 -0.15 -2.38
C VAL A 31 15.65 0.00 -0.87
N LEU A 32 14.94 0.99 -0.31
CA LEU A 32 14.92 1.31 1.11
C LEU A 32 13.65 0.75 1.75
N ALA A 33 13.75 -0.47 2.31
CA ALA A 33 12.65 -1.21 2.91
C ALA A 33 12.79 -1.35 4.44
N VAL A 34 13.42 -0.39 5.08
CA VAL A 34 13.61 -0.37 6.55
C VAL A 34 12.52 0.43 7.24
N LYS A 35 12.26 0.11 8.51
CA LYS A 35 11.33 0.91 9.34
C LYS A 35 11.80 2.37 9.42
N PRO A 36 10.90 3.37 9.45
CA PRO A 36 11.27 4.78 9.47
C PRO A 36 12.30 5.13 10.55
N GLN A 37 12.17 4.55 11.73
CA GLN A 37 13.08 4.79 12.86
C GLN A 37 14.53 4.34 12.60
N MET A 38 14.72 3.38 11.70
CA MET A 38 16.03 2.86 11.30
C MET A 38 16.60 3.55 10.06
N MET A 39 15.83 4.42 9.41
CA MET A 39 16.18 4.99 8.10
C MET A 39 17.50 5.75 8.16
N LYS A 40 17.69 6.66 9.10
CA LYS A 40 18.93 7.45 9.22
C LYS A 40 20.18 6.57 9.41
N VAL A 41 20.05 5.48 10.14
CA VAL A 41 21.17 4.54 10.34
C VAL A 41 21.46 3.76 9.05
N ALA A 42 20.42 3.34 8.35
CA ALA A 42 20.55 2.64 7.07
C ALA A 42 21.20 3.53 5.99
N LEU A 43 20.75 4.78 5.87
CA LEU A 43 21.26 5.73 4.88
C LEU A 43 22.77 5.97 5.04
N LYS A 44 23.29 6.09 6.26
CA LYS A 44 24.73 6.24 6.52
C LYS A 44 25.57 5.11 5.92
N LYS A 45 25.06 3.88 5.88
CA LYS A 45 25.77 2.71 5.35
C LYS A 45 25.84 2.67 3.82
N ILE A 46 24.97 3.42 3.16
CA ILE A 46 24.82 3.42 1.69
C ILE A 46 25.18 4.76 1.05
N LEU A 47 25.76 5.70 1.81
CA LEU A 47 26.18 7.01 1.31
C LEU A 47 27.12 6.92 0.09
N LYS A 48 27.89 5.82 -0.05
CA LYS A 48 28.76 5.59 -1.22
C LYS A 48 27.97 5.55 -2.55
N PHE A 49 26.65 5.28 -2.50
CA PHE A 49 25.79 5.29 -3.69
C PHE A 49 25.13 6.65 -3.94
N ALA A 50 25.32 7.64 -3.07
CA ALA A 50 24.75 8.97 -3.22
C ALA A 50 25.43 9.73 -4.37
N ASN A 51 24.88 9.60 -5.57
CA ASN A 51 25.35 10.19 -6.82
C ASN A 51 24.16 10.45 -7.77
N THR A 52 24.45 10.91 -8.97
CA THR A 52 23.46 11.25 -10.00
C THR A 52 22.99 10.06 -10.85
N GLU A 53 23.49 8.83 -10.59
CA GLU A 53 23.19 7.65 -11.41
C GLU A 53 22.31 6.63 -10.63
N THR A 54 22.44 6.61 -9.30
CA THR A 54 21.71 5.65 -8.45
C THR A 54 20.32 6.16 -8.06
N ILE A 55 19.30 5.36 -8.29
CA ILE A 55 17.93 5.65 -7.82
C ILE A 55 17.77 5.12 -6.40
N PHE A 56 17.39 5.98 -5.47
CA PHE A 56 16.96 5.59 -4.12
C PHE A 56 15.44 5.44 -4.10
N LEU A 57 14.96 4.19 -4.13
CA LEU A 57 13.56 3.84 -4.11
C LEU A 57 13.12 3.48 -2.68
N SER A 58 12.42 4.39 -2.01
CA SER A 58 11.95 4.16 -0.64
C SER A 58 10.51 3.67 -0.61
N ILE A 59 10.26 2.56 0.10
CA ILE A 59 8.92 2.06 0.42
C ILE A 59 8.52 2.32 1.89
N ALA A 60 9.27 3.16 2.59
CA ALA A 60 9.03 3.46 4.00
C ALA A 60 7.95 4.54 4.17
N ALA A 61 6.88 4.22 4.88
CA ALA A 61 5.84 5.19 5.23
C ALA A 61 6.42 6.33 6.10
N GLY A 62 5.94 7.56 5.88
CA GLY A 62 6.34 8.74 6.66
C GLY A 62 7.70 9.34 6.32
N SER A 63 8.54 8.68 5.51
CA SER A 63 9.84 9.24 5.09
C SER A 63 9.65 10.13 3.86
N THR A 64 9.95 11.43 3.99
CA THR A 64 9.74 12.41 2.92
C THR A 64 10.94 12.52 1.97
N ILE A 65 10.71 12.96 0.73
CA ILE A 65 11.77 13.30 -0.24
C ILE A 65 12.77 14.27 0.38
N LYS A 66 12.29 15.31 1.04
CA LYS A 66 13.13 16.31 1.71
C LYS A 66 14.06 15.69 2.77
N MET A 67 13.58 14.70 3.51
CA MET A 67 14.40 13.98 4.49
C MET A 67 15.54 13.21 3.78
N PHE A 68 15.23 12.52 2.69
CA PHE A 68 16.25 11.79 1.91
C PHE A 68 17.26 12.74 1.27
N GLU A 69 16.83 13.86 0.69
CA GLU A 69 17.73 14.88 0.12
C GLU A 69 18.67 15.47 1.16
N LYS A 70 18.19 15.63 2.42
CA LYS A 70 19.04 16.10 3.53
C LYS A 70 20.12 15.08 3.89
N GLU A 71 19.78 13.80 3.92
CA GLU A 71 20.70 12.73 4.37
C GLU A 71 21.62 12.22 3.26
N LEU A 72 21.14 12.16 2.01
CA LEU A 72 21.87 11.63 0.85
C LEU A 72 22.53 12.73 -0.02
N GLY A 73 22.12 13.97 0.15
CA GLY A 73 22.56 15.10 -0.68
C GLY A 73 21.59 15.44 -1.79
N GLN A 74 21.66 16.72 -2.23
CA GLN A 74 20.74 17.31 -3.22
C GLN A 74 20.94 16.77 -4.65
N SER A 75 22.02 16.03 -4.92
CA SER A 75 22.30 15.40 -6.21
C SER A 75 21.76 13.98 -6.36
N SER A 76 21.10 13.43 -5.32
CA SER A 76 20.58 12.07 -5.33
C SER A 76 19.21 11.98 -5.99
N ILE A 77 19.00 10.97 -6.84
CA ILE A 77 17.70 10.66 -7.43
C ILE A 77 16.87 9.88 -6.39
N ILE A 78 15.73 10.44 -5.99
CA ILE A 78 14.91 9.89 -4.93
C ILE A 78 13.51 9.63 -5.48
N ILE A 79 13.05 8.39 -5.35
CA ILE A 79 11.68 7.99 -5.63
C ILE A 79 11.06 7.44 -4.34
N ARG A 80 9.97 8.05 -3.93
CA ARG A 80 9.17 7.61 -2.82
C ARG A 80 8.04 6.75 -3.33
N ALA A 81 7.86 5.57 -2.74
CA ALA A 81 6.81 4.62 -3.07
C ALA A 81 6.00 4.25 -1.82
N MET A 82 4.71 4.03 -2.01
CA MET A 82 3.81 3.56 -0.96
C MET A 82 3.06 2.33 -1.44
N PRO A 83 3.60 1.12 -1.24
CA PRO A 83 2.93 -0.15 -1.50
C PRO A 83 1.91 -0.48 -0.41
N ASN A 84 1.20 -1.60 -0.60
CA ASN A 84 0.34 -2.17 0.42
C ASN A 84 0.53 -3.69 0.53
N THR A 85 -0.02 -4.28 1.60
CA THR A 85 0.20 -5.70 1.94
C THR A 85 -0.30 -6.72 0.90
N PRO A 86 -1.33 -6.47 0.06
CA PRO A 86 -1.69 -7.39 -1.03
C PRO A 86 -0.59 -7.62 -2.07
N ALA A 87 0.50 -6.86 -2.04
CA ALA A 87 1.73 -7.14 -2.80
C ALA A 87 2.26 -8.56 -2.58
N SER A 88 2.06 -9.13 -1.39
CA SER A 88 2.48 -10.52 -1.08
C SER A 88 1.78 -11.59 -1.93
N VAL A 89 0.70 -11.26 -2.58
CA VAL A 89 -0.08 -12.12 -3.49
C VAL A 89 -0.21 -11.51 -4.89
N ASN A 90 0.70 -10.60 -5.26
CA ASN A 90 0.77 -9.90 -6.55
C ASN A 90 -0.49 -9.08 -6.88
N LYS A 91 -1.24 -8.66 -5.87
CA LYS A 91 -2.44 -7.82 -5.95
C LYS A 91 -2.23 -6.48 -5.24
N GLY A 92 -0.98 -6.06 -5.08
CA GLY A 92 -0.64 -4.78 -4.51
C GLY A 92 -1.03 -3.61 -5.39
N ILE A 93 -1.10 -2.44 -4.77
CA ILE A 93 -1.09 -1.15 -5.46
C ILE A 93 -0.03 -0.27 -4.81
N THR A 94 0.81 0.33 -5.62
CA THR A 94 1.90 1.19 -5.17
C THR A 94 1.77 2.56 -5.81
N ALA A 95 1.70 3.61 -5.01
CA ALA A 95 1.84 4.97 -5.53
C ALA A 95 3.30 5.40 -5.47
N ILE A 96 3.79 6.10 -6.51
CA ILE A 96 5.16 6.60 -6.58
C ILE A 96 5.21 8.08 -6.90
N ILE A 97 6.26 8.73 -6.42
CA ILE A 97 6.64 10.10 -6.80
C ILE A 97 8.15 10.26 -6.71
N GLY A 98 8.71 10.95 -7.69
CA GLY A 98 10.13 11.30 -7.71
C GLY A 98 10.41 12.72 -7.24
N ASN A 99 11.67 12.99 -6.85
CA ASN A 99 12.14 14.35 -6.66
C ASN A 99 12.41 15.04 -8.00
N LYS A 100 12.87 16.31 -7.98
CA LYS A 100 13.09 17.12 -9.19
C LYS A 100 14.18 16.57 -10.13
N LEU A 101 15.03 15.68 -9.65
CA LEU A 101 16.09 15.05 -10.45
C LEU A 101 15.62 13.77 -11.14
N THR A 102 14.47 13.27 -10.77
CA THR A 102 13.91 12.02 -11.32
C THR A 102 13.51 12.23 -12.77
N THR A 103 14.08 11.45 -13.67
CA THR A 103 13.71 11.42 -15.08
C THR A 103 12.58 10.45 -15.36
N GLU A 104 12.02 10.49 -16.57
CA GLU A 104 11.02 9.52 -17.03
C GLU A 104 11.55 8.07 -16.96
N ASP A 105 12.79 7.85 -17.40
CA ASP A 105 13.43 6.54 -17.38
C ASP A 105 13.58 5.99 -15.95
N ASN A 106 13.86 6.87 -14.97
CA ASN A 106 13.92 6.48 -13.56
C ASN A 106 12.55 6.03 -13.04
N LEU A 107 11.48 6.74 -13.42
CA LEU A 107 10.11 6.35 -13.06
C LEU A 107 9.73 5.03 -13.70
N VAL A 108 9.96 4.87 -14.99
CA VAL A 108 9.66 3.63 -15.74
C VAL A 108 10.40 2.42 -15.13
N LEU A 109 11.69 2.58 -14.82
CA LEU A 109 12.47 1.51 -14.18
C LEU A 109 11.87 1.12 -12.80
N SER A 110 11.50 2.13 -12.00
CA SER A 110 10.91 1.90 -10.68
C SER A 110 9.52 1.25 -10.77
N GLU A 111 8.70 1.66 -11.74
CA GLU A 111 7.41 1.04 -12.04
C GLU A 111 7.56 -0.42 -12.44
N ASN A 112 8.51 -0.74 -13.33
CA ASN A 112 8.76 -2.11 -13.76
C ASN A 112 9.14 -3.02 -12.59
N LEU A 113 9.94 -2.52 -11.64
CA LEU A 113 10.29 -3.24 -10.42
C LEU A 113 9.07 -3.46 -9.52
N LEU A 114 8.25 -2.44 -9.33
CA LEU A 114 7.09 -2.49 -8.43
C LEU A 114 5.90 -3.24 -9.03
N ASN A 115 5.75 -3.22 -10.35
CA ASN A 115 4.71 -3.97 -11.07
C ASN A 115 4.85 -5.50 -10.94
N ALA A 116 6.02 -5.99 -10.51
CA ALA A 116 6.19 -7.41 -10.17
C ALA A 116 5.28 -7.89 -9.03
N VAL A 117 4.77 -6.96 -8.20
CA VAL A 117 3.93 -7.28 -7.04
C VAL A 117 2.55 -6.60 -7.07
N GLY A 118 2.16 -6.01 -8.21
CA GLY A 118 0.85 -5.38 -8.38
C GLY A 118 0.88 -4.18 -9.32
N LYS A 119 -0.06 -3.26 -9.18
CA LYS A 119 -0.17 -2.06 -10.02
C LYS A 119 0.64 -0.91 -9.42
N THR A 120 1.21 -0.06 -10.29
CA THR A 120 1.89 1.17 -9.87
C THR A 120 1.19 2.39 -10.46
N LEU A 121 1.06 3.45 -9.66
CA LEU A 121 0.45 4.73 -10.04
C LEU A 121 1.40 5.87 -9.70
N ARG A 122 1.48 6.87 -10.58
CA ARG A 122 2.26 8.10 -10.35
C ARG A 122 1.40 9.16 -9.68
N LEU A 123 1.99 9.86 -8.72
CA LEU A 123 1.37 11.02 -8.08
C LEU A 123 1.87 12.31 -8.73
N ASN A 124 1.03 13.34 -8.68
CA ASN A 124 1.38 14.67 -9.19
C ASN A 124 2.20 15.50 -8.18
N ASN A 125 2.02 15.23 -6.89
CA ASN A 125 2.77 15.89 -5.82
C ASN A 125 2.92 14.96 -4.60
N GLU A 126 3.94 15.23 -3.76
CA GLU A 126 4.23 14.41 -2.59
C GLU A 126 3.16 14.52 -1.49
N GLU A 127 2.41 15.61 -1.43
CA GLU A 127 1.36 15.84 -0.42
C GLU A 127 0.22 14.82 -0.54
N GLN A 128 0.01 14.25 -1.73
CA GLN A 128 -0.97 13.18 -1.97
C GLN A 128 -0.60 11.87 -1.25
N MET A 129 0.67 11.68 -0.88
CA MET A 129 1.15 10.42 -0.31
C MET A 129 0.49 10.07 1.03
N ASP A 130 0.10 11.08 1.83
CA ASP A 130 -0.60 10.83 3.09
C ASP A 130 -2.02 10.29 2.87
N ALA A 131 -2.73 10.82 1.88
CA ALA A 131 -4.04 10.30 1.48
C ALA A 131 -3.93 8.90 0.88
N VAL A 132 -2.92 8.65 0.04
CA VAL A 132 -2.61 7.30 -0.48
C VAL A 132 -2.35 6.32 0.65
N THR A 133 -1.55 6.72 1.65
CA THR A 133 -1.28 5.89 2.83
C THR A 133 -2.57 5.52 3.55
N ALA A 134 -3.48 6.48 3.73
CA ALA A 134 -4.77 6.24 4.37
C ALA A 134 -5.70 5.33 3.54
N ILE A 135 -5.75 5.51 2.21
CA ILE A 135 -6.66 4.76 1.32
C ILE A 135 -6.12 3.36 1.02
N SER A 136 -4.90 3.26 0.50
CA SER A 136 -4.35 1.99 0.00
C SER A 136 -3.38 1.34 0.97
N GLY A 137 -2.57 2.10 1.69
CA GLY A 137 -1.63 1.57 2.67
C GLY A 137 -2.34 0.93 3.86
N SER A 138 -3.28 1.66 4.46
CA SER A 138 -4.09 1.20 5.60
C SER A 138 -5.34 0.42 5.17
N GLY A 139 -5.83 0.63 3.95
CA GLY A 139 -7.06 0.06 3.41
C GLY A 139 -7.24 -1.45 3.57
N PRO A 140 -6.21 -2.28 3.40
CA PRO A 140 -6.33 -3.72 3.64
C PRO A 140 -6.85 -4.06 5.04
N ALA A 141 -6.43 -3.33 6.07
CA ALA A 141 -6.93 -3.53 7.44
C ALA A 141 -8.43 -3.23 7.57
N TYR A 142 -8.94 -2.25 6.83
CA TYR A 142 -10.38 -1.93 6.81
C TYR A 142 -11.18 -3.07 6.20
N VAL A 143 -10.68 -3.65 5.11
CA VAL A 143 -11.30 -4.80 4.44
C VAL A 143 -11.27 -6.03 5.34
N PHE A 144 -10.16 -6.30 6.04
CA PHE A 144 -10.08 -7.42 6.98
C PHE A 144 -11.08 -7.26 8.12
N TYR A 145 -11.20 -6.05 8.67
CA TYR A 145 -12.19 -5.77 9.71
C TYR A 145 -13.64 -5.85 9.21
N LEU A 146 -13.89 -5.47 7.95
CA LEU A 146 -15.19 -5.66 7.31
C LEU A 146 -15.57 -7.15 7.22
N ILE A 147 -14.61 -8.01 6.81
CA ILE A 147 -14.82 -9.46 6.77
C ILE A 147 -15.17 -10.00 8.16
N GLU A 148 -14.41 -9.60 9.19
CA GLU A 148 -14.68 -9.99 10.59
C GLU A 148 -16.07 -9.54 11.05
N SER A 149 -16.46 -8.32 10.70
CA SER A 149 -17.76 -7.75 11.07
C SER A 149 -18.92 -8.46 10.39
N LEU A 150 -18.78 -8.79 9.09
CA LEU A 150 -19.78 -9.57 8.36
C LEU A 150 -19.92 -10.99 8.94
N ALA A 151 -18.80 -11.63 9.28
CA ALA A 151 -18.86 -12.96 9.90
C ALA A 151 -19.60 -12.95 11.23
N LYS A 152 -19.29 -12.00 12.11
CA LYS A 152 -20.00 -11.82 13.39
C LYS A 152 -21.50 -11.53 13.18
N ALA A 153 -21.84 -10.74 12.18
CA ALA A 153 -23.24 -10.47 11.84
C ALA A 153 -23.96 -11.75 11.36
N GLY A 154 -23.29 -12.60 10.58
CA GLY A 154 -23.81 -13.91 10.14
C GLY A 154 -24.07 -14.86 11.33
N GLU A 155 -23.14 -14.91 12.28
CA GLU A 155 -23.33 -15.68 13.52
C GLU A 155 -24.54 -15.19 14.31
N ALA A 156 -24.75 -13.88 14.40
CA ALA A 156 -25.90 -13.29 15.06
C ALA A 156 -27.24 -13.62 14.36
N GLN A 157 -27.19 -14.01 13.07
CA GLN A 157 -28.36 -14.50 12.32
C GLN A 157 -28.47 -16.04 12.33
N GLY A 158 -27.69 -16.74 13.15
CA GLY A 158 -27.80 -18.17 13.37
C GLY A 158 -26.92 -19.06 12.49
N LEU A 159 -25.99 -18.50 11.73
CA LEU A 159 -25.01 -19.30 11.00
C LEU A 159 -23.89 -19.79 11.93
N SER A 160 -23.25 -20.92 11.60
CA SER A 160 -22.05 -21.32 12.34
C SER A 160 -20.88 -20.35 12.10
N PRO A 161 -19.93 -20.22 13.04
CA PRO A 161 -18.76 -19.37 12.88
C PRO A 161 -17.96 -19.67 11.61
N GLU A 162 -17.77 -20.95 11.28
CA GLU A 162 -17.03 -21.40 10.11
C GLU A 162 -17.74 -20.98 8.82
N LEU A 163 -19.05 -21.23 8.73
CA LEU A 163 -19.85 -20.86 7.55
C LEU A 163 -19.92 -19.33 7.38
N SER A 164 -20.10 -18.58 8.47
CA SER A 164 -20.14 -17.12 8.47
C SER A 164 -18.84 -16.53 7.95
N MET A 165 -17.69 -17.06 8.40
CA MET A 165 -16.38 -16.61 7.96
C MET A 165 -16.13 -16.95 6.48
N GLU A 166 -16.48 -18.16 6.04
CA GLU A 166 -16.32 -18.57 4.64
C GLU A 166 -17.14 -17.70 3.70
N LEU A 167 -18.43 -17.49 3.99
CA LEU A 167 -19.31 -16.62 3.21
C LEU A 167 -18.79 -15.19 3.16
N SER A 168 -18.34 -14.62 4.28
CA SER A 168 -17.84 -13.26 4.35
C SER A 168 -16.58 -13.06 3.52
N ARG A 169 -15.62 -13.98 3.59
CA ARG A 169 -14.39 -13.96 2.76
C ARG A 169 -14.72 -14.09 1.28
N ALA A 170 -15.51 -15.09 0.91
CA ALA A 170 -15.88 -15.35 -0.48
C ALA A 170 -16.60 -14.15 -1.10
N THR A 171 -17.51 -13.52 -0.34
CA THR A 171 -18.24 -12.32 -0.78
C THR A 171 -17.30 -11.17 -1.09
N ILE A 172 -16.39 -10.82 -0.19
CA ILE A 172 -15.44 -9.71 -0.40
C ILE A 172 -14.47 -10.00 -1.56
N VAL A 173 -13.93 -11.22 -1.61
CA VAL A 173 -13.02 -11.64 -2.70
C VAL A 173 -13.74 -11.60 -4.04
N GLY A 174 -14.96 -12.13 -4.11
CA GLY A 174 -15.77 -12.14 -5.34
C GLY A 174 -16.15 -10.75 -5.81
N ALA A 175 -16.59 -9.88 -4.90
CA ALA A 175 -16.92 -8.49 -5.23
C ALA A 175 -15.69 -7.71 -5.71
N GLY A 176 -14.53 -7.91 -5.07
CA GLY A 176 -13.25 -7.32 -5.49
C GLY A 176 -12.83 -7.80 -6.88
N ALA A 177 -12.90 -9.11 -7.14
CA ALA A 177 -12.58 -9.67 -8.45
C ALA A 177 -13.52 -9.15 -9.54
N LEU A 178 -14.81 -9.01 -9.25
CA LEU A 178 -15.77 -8.45 -10.19
C LEU A 178 -15.44 -7.01 -10.56
N THR A 179 -15.09 -6.16 -9.60
CA THR A 179 -14.65 -4.78 -9.86
C THR A 179 -13.33 -4.69 -10.64
N GLU A 180 -12.45 -5.69 -10.51
CA GLU A 180 -11.19 -5.75 -11.27
C GLU A 180 -11.42 -6.14 -12.74
N LEU A 181 -12.35 -7.05 -12.98
CA LEU A 181 -12.59 -7.65 -14.30
C LEU A 181 -13.57 -6.85 -15.18
N THR A 182 -14.40 -5.99 -14.58
CA THR A 182 -15.37 -5.19 -15.31
C THR A 182 -14.88 -3.75 -15.48
N LEU A 183 -15.40 -3.08 -16.51
CA LEU A 183 -15.23 -1.63 -16.69
C LEU A 183 -16.35 -0.82 -16.03
N GLU A 184 -17.30 -1.50 -15.38
CA GLU A 184 -18.42 -0.86 -14.71
C GLU A 184 -17.97 -0.16 -13.41
N LEU A 185 -18.54 1.00 -13.15
CA LEU A 185 -18.33 1.68 -11.89
C LEU A 185 -18.89 0.87 -10.73
N PRO A 186 -18.27 0.87 -9.55
CA PRO A 186 -18.79 0.20 -8.36
C PRO A 186 -20.24 0.61 -8.01
N SER A 187 -20.62 1.85 -8.29
CA SER A 187 -22.01 2.33 -8.15
C SER A 187 -22.97 1.58 -9.04
N GLN A 188 -22.58 1.28 -10.29
CA GLN A 188 -23.40 0.52 -11.22
C GLN A 188 -23.48 -0.95 -10.79
N LEU A 189 -22.36 -1.57 -10.41
CA LEU A 189 -22.35 -2.93 -9.89
C LEU A 189 -23.30 -3.08 -8.69
N ARG A 190 -23.29 -2.09 -7.78
CA ARG A 190 -24.24 -2.04 -6.65
C ARG A 190 -25.70 -1.99 -7.11
N VAL A 191 -26.01 -1.17 -8.11
CA VAL A 191 -27.38 -1.09 -8.68
C VAL A 191 -27.79 -2.43 -9.29
N ASN A 192 -26.89 -3.07 -10.03
CA ASN A 192 -27.18 -4.34 -10.72
C ASN A 192 -27.56 -5.49 -9.78
N VAL A 193 -27.12 -5.45 -8.52
CA VAL A 193 -27.43 -6.45 -7.48
C VAL A 193 -28.55 -6.00 -6.54
N THR A 194 -29.22 -4.87 -6.84
CA THR A 194 -30.26 -4.29 -5.96
C THR A 194 -31.62 -4.34 -6.65
N SER A 195 -32.40 -5.35 -6.34
CA SER A 195 -33.78 -5.44 -6.80
C SER A 195 -34.73 -4.60 -5.95
N PRO A 196 -35.77 -3.96 -6.56
CA PRO A 196 -36.78 -3.21 -5.81
C PRO A 196 -37.48 -4.08 -4.75
N GLY A 197 -37.57 -3.59 -3.51
CA GLY A 197 -38.15 -4.32 -2.39
C GLY A 197 -37.34 -5.53 -1.90
N GLY A 198 -36.12 -5.74 -2.43
CA GLY A 198 -35.27 -6.87 -2.07
C GLY A 198 -34.45 -6.65 -0.79
N THR A 199 -33.81 -7.71 -0.33
CA THR A 199 -32.96 -7.70 0.87
C THR A 199 -31.76 -6.74 0.73
N THR A 200 -31.19 -6.65 -0.47
CA THR A 200 -30.09 -5.74 -0.75
C THR A 200 -30.51 -4.28 -0.62
N GLN A 201 -31.72 -3.92 -1.10
CA GLN A 201 -32.23 -2.56 -0.94
C GLN A 201 -32.39 -2.21 0.54
N ALA A 202 -33.02 -3.06 1.33
CA ALA A 202 -33.21 -2.81 2.77
C ALA A 202 -31.87 -2.64 3.51
N ALA A 203 -30.86 -3.44 3.16
CA ALA A 203 -29.52 -3.31 3.75
C ALA A 203 -28.84 -2.00 3.31
N LEU A 204 -28.98 -1.60 2.04
CA LEU A 204 -28.36 -0.38 1.50
C LEU A 204 -29.03 0.89 2.08
N GLU A 205 -30.28 0.87 2.46
CA GLU A 205 -30.93 2.00 3.15
C GLU A 205 -30.20 2.35 4.46
N ILE A 206 -29.69 1.33 5.18
CA ILE A 206 -28.88 1.55 6.39
C ILE A 206 -27.44 1.95 6.02
N LEU A 207 -26.79 1.24 5.10
CA LEU A 207 -25.40 1.50 4.74
C LEU A 207 -25.19 2.85 4.06
N MET A 208 -26.20 3.37 3.37
CA MET A 208 -26.15 4.63 2.65
C MET A 208 -26.77 5.81 3.42
N ASP A 209 -27.13 5.62 4.69
CA ASP A 209 -27.60 6.73 5.52
C ASP A 209 -26.53 7.83 5.62
N ASP A 210 -26.94 9.08 5.40
CA ASP A 210 -26.04 10.23 5.35
C ASP A 210 -25.37 10.57 6.70
N LYS A 211 -25.93 10.09 7.82
CA LYS A 211 -25.45 10.41 9.17
C LYS A 211 -24.71 9.26 9.83
N ILE A 212 -25.26 8.05 9.75
CA ILE A 212 -24.77 6.87 10.46
C ILE A 212 -24.30 5.75 9.53
N GLY A 213 -24.45 5.92 8.23
CA GLY A 213 -24.06 4.93 7.24
C GLY A 213 -22.54 4.82 7.05
N LEU A 214 -22.17 4.03 6.07
CA LEU A 214 -20.77 3.70 5.81
C LEU A 214 -19.94 4.90 5.33
N ALA A 215 -20.53 5.79 4.51
CA ALA A 215 -19.79 6.91 3.93
C ALA A 215 -19.26 7.90 4.98
N PRO A 216 -20.07 8.41 5.95
CA PRO A 216 -19.55 9.26 7.02
C PRO A 216 -18.54 8.55 7.92
N LEU A 217 -18.67 7.25 8.18
CA LEU A 217 -17.72 6.47 8.96
C LEU A 217 -16.37 6.36 8.22
N ILE A 218 -16.37 5.99 6.95
CA ILE A 218 -15.15 5.89 6.13
C ILE A 218 -14.44 7.24 6.03
N ASN A 219 -15.17 8.34 5.90
CA ASN A 219 -14.58 9.68 5.91
C ASN A 219 -13.80 9.96 7.21
N GLN A 220 -14.36 9.58 8.37
CA GLN A 220 -13.68 9.72 9.67
C GLN A 220 -12.43 8.83 9.75
N VAL A 221 -12.54 7.57 9.32
CA VAL A 221 -11.42 6.60 9.32
C VAL A 221 -10.26 7.10 8.45
N VAL A 222 -10.55 7.51 7.22
CA VAL A 222 -9.53 8.02 6.28
C VAL A 222 -8.91 9.31 6.79
N ASN A 223 -9.70 10.22 7.35
CA ASN A 223 -9.16 11.46 7.94
C ASN A 223 -8.22 11.17 9.11
N ALA A 224 -8.59 10.27 10.02
CA ALA A 224 -7.74 9.88 11.15
C ALA A 224 -6.41 9.27 10.67
N ALA A 225 -6.45 8.38 9.68
CA ALA A 225 -5.26 7.76 9.10
C ALA A 225 -4.36 8.80 8.38
N THR A 226 -4.96 9.71 7.61
CA THR A 226 -4.24 10.79 6.92
C THR A 226 -3.54 11.74 7.91
N LEU A 227 -4.23 12.15 8.97
CA LEU A 227 -3.65 12.98 10.02
C LEU A 227 -2.49 12.27 10.73
N ARG A 228 -2.63 10.98 11.00
CA ARG A 228 -1.55 10.18 11.61
C ARG A 228 -0.36 10.04 10.67
N SER A 229 -0.57 9.83 9.37
CA SER A 229 0.50 9.80 8.36
C SER A 229 1.30 11.10 8.35
N LYS A 230 0.61 12.25 8.27
CA LYS A 230 1.23 13.59 8.34
C LYS A 230 2.05 13.79 9.62
N HIS A 231 1.57 13.28 10.75
CA HIS A 231 2.29 13.39 12.02
C HIS A 231 3.58 12.55 12.03
N LEU A 232 3.53 11.34 11.46
CA LEU A 232 4.71 10.47 11.34
C LEU A 232 5.79 11.07 10.44
N GLY A 233 5.42 11.76 9.38
CA GLY A 233 6.36 12.44 8.46
C GLY A 233 7.06 13.66 9.06
N LYS A 234 6.64 14.14 10.25
CA LYS A 234 7.26 15.27 10.96
C LYS A 234 8.27 14.86 12.05
N GLN A 235 8.36 13.58 12.34
CA GLN A 235 9.31 13.00 13.33
C GLN A 235 10.63 12.61 12.65
#